data_db5453d67e4119fdbd1304f9046eae8e
#
_entry.id   db5453d67e4119fdbd1304f9046eae8e
#
_cell.length_a   1.000
_cell.length_b   1.000
_cell.length_c   1.000
_cell.angle_alpha   90.00
_cell.angle_beta   90.00
_cell.angle_gamma   90.00
#
_symmetry.space_group_name_H-M   'P 1'
#
loop_
_entity.id
_entity.type
_entity.pdbx_description
1 polymer ?
#
loop_
_entity_poly.entity_id
_entity_poly.type
_entity_poly.pdbx_seq_one_letter_code
_entity_poly.pdbx_strand_id
1 'polypeptide(L)'
;PFLYVNMEGKRFCNEDTGFVYMGNVTKYLPRYNGANVDANHPDGSLGWYCQIYDSDYMSYANSPVPEQVMTKYIPGAVENPQGVFTNLIDTYKADTIEELAALLDVPADELQKTIDRYNELCDQGTDADFGKKSAYMHKIEKAPFWGVRKHIRVSSIDSGVNTNANGQALDADGKVIDGLYCVGNVGGVFYGGADYPFHQTGLSLGRCYTFGMLAAK
;
A
#
# COMPACT_ATOMS: atom_id res chain seq x y z
N PRO A 1 2.88 12.26 -0.23
CA PRO A 1 3.05 13.35 -1.22
C PRO A 1 2.93 12.89 -2.66
N PHE A 2 2.94 11.59 -2.96
CA PHE A 2 2.96 11.04 -4.32
C PHE A 2 1.57 10.98 -4.95
N LEU A 3 1.49 10.91 -6.28
CA LEU A 3 0.26 10.70 -7.04
C LEU A 3 -0.05 9.21 -7.14
N TYR A 4 -1.32 8.81 -6.94
CA TYR A 4 -1.76 7.43 -7.15
C TYR A 4 -2.70 7.36 -8.36
N VAL A 5 -2.39 6.43 -9.25
CA VAL A 5 -3.22 6.11 -10.41
C VAL A 5 -3.57 4.64 -10.44
N ASN A 6 -4.77 4.32 -10.89
CA ASN A 6 -5.21 2.95 -11.09
C ASN A 6 -4.66 2.37 -12.42
N MET A 7 -4.97 1.11 -12.71
CA MET A 7 -4.53 0.43 -13.93
C MET A 7 -5.09 1.05 -15.23
N GLU A 8 -6.05 1.98 -15.14
CA GLU A 8 -6.56 2.77 -16.28
C GLU A 8 -5.80 4.10 -16.45
N GLY A 9 -4.75 4.36 -15.67
CA GLY A 9 -4.00 5.62 -15.69
C GLY A 9 -4.70 6.79 -15.01
N LYS A 10 -5.78 6.54 -14.26
CA LYS A 10 -6.62 7.57 -13.64
C LYS A 10 -6.36 7.68 -12.15
N ARG A 11 -6.29 8.91 -11.65
CA ARG A 11 -6.31 9.19 -10.21
C ARG A 11 -7.65 8.74 -9.61
N PHE A 12 -7.65 8.15 -8.42
CA PHE A 12 -8.85 7.52 -7.85
C PHE A 12 -9.08 7.85 -6.37
N CYS A 13 -8.19 8.57 -5.72
CA CYS A 13 -8.33 8.88 -4.29
C CYS A 13 -7.52 10.10 -3.87
N ASN A 14 -7.77 10.53 -2.63
CA ASN A 14 -6.88 11.42 -1.89
C ASN A 14 -5.72 10.59 -1.32
N GLU A 15 -4.51 10.85 -1.77
CA GLU A 15 -3.31 10.10 -1.38
C GLU A 15 -2.81 10.46 0.04
N ASP A 16 -3.36 11.51 0.66
CA ASP A 16 -3.14 11.84 2.08
C ASP A 16 -4.00 10.97 3.03
N THR A 17 -4.70 10.00 2.48
CA THR A 17 -5.48 9.05 3.26
C THR A 17 -4.57 8.10 4.02
N GLY A 18 -4.74 8.01 5.34
CA GLY A 18 -3.97 7.11 6.19
C GLY A 18 -4.15 5.63 5.82
N PHE A 19 -3.17 4.80 6.18
CA PHE A 19 -3.16 3.36 5.87
C PHE A 19 -4.46 2.64 6.24
N VAL A 20 -5.07 3.00 7.36
CA VAL A 20 -6.33 2.40 7.83
C VAL A 20 -7.46 2.56 6.81
N TYR A 21 -7.48 3.67 6.10
CA TYR A 21 -8.53 3.96 5.11
C TYR A 21 -8.15 3.52 3.70
N MET A 22 -6.88 3.25 3.45
CA MET A 22 -6.40 2.89 2.11
C MET A 22 -7.04 1.58 1.62
N GLY A 23 -7.21 0.59 2.49
CA GLY A 23 -7.94 -0.64 2.19
C GLY A 23 -9.38 -0.41 1.74
N ASN A 24 -10.04 0.61 2.28
CA ASN A 24 -11.40 0.98 1.87
C ASN A 24 -11.44 1.67 0.50
N VAL A 25 -10.43 2.45 0.17
CA VAL A 25 -10.33 3.14 -1.13
C VAL A 25 -10.00 2.14 -2.24
N THR A 26 -9.12 1.20 -1.97
CA THR A 26 -8.68 0.22 -2.95
C THR A 26 -9.78 -0.74 -3.40
N LYS A 27 -10.86 -0.90 -2.64
CA LYS A 27 -12.03 -1.70 -3.08
C LYS A 27 -12.72 -1.14 -4.33
N TYR A 28 -12.49 0.11 -4.67
CA TYR A 28 -13.01 0.78 -5.86
C TYR A 28 -12.07 0.73 -7.06
N LEU A 29 -10.92 0.08 -6.93
CA LEU A 29 -10.03 -0.13 -8.06
C LEU A 29 -10.74 -0.91 -9.17
N PRO A 30 -10.42 -0.62 -10.45
CA PRO A 30 -10.84 -1.43 -11.57
C PRO A 30 -10.50 -2.90 -11.34
N ARG A 31 -11.33 -3.77 -11.89
CA ARG A 31 -11.12 -5.21 -11.77
C ARG A 31 -10.56 -5.78 -13.06
N TYR A 32 -9.88 -6.89 -12.94
CA TYR A 32 -9.48 -7.66 -14.11
C TYR A 32 -10.71 -8.16 -14.85
N ASN A 33 -10.72 -7.96 -16.18
CA ASN A 33 -11.79 -8.45 -17.07
C ASN A 33 -11.26 -8.65 -18.50
N GLY A 34 -11.85 -9.55 -19.25
CA GLY A 34 -11.53 -9.75 -20.64
C GLY A 34 -10.05 -9.99 -20.92
N ALA A 35 -9.42 -9.10 -21.70
CA ALA A 35 -8.05 -9.28 -22.19
C ALA A 35 -6.97 -9.18 -21.11
N ASN A 36 -7.28 -8.62 -19.95
CA ASN A 36 -6.30 -8.49 -18.85
C ASN A 36 -6.42 -9.59 -17.79
N VAL A 37 -7.29 -10.57 -18.00
CA VAL A 37 -7.42 -11.74 -17.13
C VAL A 37 -6.30 -12.74 -17.41
N ASP A 38 -5.68 -13.26 -16.35
CA ASP A 38 -4.67 -14.31 -16.42
C ASP A 38 -4.84 -15.35 -15.29
N ALA A 39 -3.95 -16.34 -15.23
CA ALA A 39 -4.02 -17.41 -14.23
C ALA A 39 -3.86 -16.92 -12.77
N ASN A 40 -3.15 -15.80 -12.56
CA ASN A 40 -2.92 -15.20 -11.24
C ASN A 40 -3.98 -14.16 -10.90
N HIS A 41 -4.65 -13.61 -11.91
CA HIS A 41 -5.61 -12.51 -11.81
C HIS A 41 -6.90 -12.91 -12.54
N PRO A 42 -7.72 -13.75 -11.89
CA PRO A 42 -8.97 -14.21 -12.49
C PRO A 42 -9.96 -13.07 -12.68
N ASP A 43 -10.92 -13.29 -13.58
CA ASP A 43 -11.98 -12.32 -13.85
C ASP A 43 -12.69 -11.85 -12.57
N GLY A 44 -12.87 -10.55 -12.45
CA GLY A 44 -13.48 -9.91 -11.28
C GLY A 44 -12.53 -9.70 -10.08
N SER A 45 -11.28 -10.17 -10.13
CA SER A 45 -10.31 -9.86 -9.07
C SER A 45 -9.92 -8.38 -9.09
N LEU A 46 -9.54 -7.86 -7.91
CA LEU A 46 -9.12 -6.46 -7.78
C LEU A 46 -7.84 -6.21 -8.56
N GLY A 47 -7.83 -5.10 -9.29
CA GLY A 47 -6.66 -4.59 -9.96
C GLY A 47 -5.63 -3.98 -9.00
N TRP A 48 -4.65 -3.34 -9.58
CA TRP A 48 -3.53 -2.70 -8.91
C TRP A 48 -3.59 -1.17 -9.09
N TYR A 49 -2.71 -0.48 -8.39
CA TYR A 49 -2.48 0.95 -8.58
C TYR A 49 -0.99 1.26 -8.60
N CYS A 50 -0.63 2.39 -9.17
CA CYS A 50 0.73 2.88 -9.23
C CYS A 50 0.89 4.14 -8.39
N GLN A 51 2.02 4.24 -7.73
CA GLN A 51 2.50 5.45 -7.10
C GLN A 51 3.48 6.14 -8.05
N ILE A 52 3.16 7.37 -8.46
CA ILE A 52 3.94 8.13 -9.45
C ILE A 52 4.62 9.31 -8.78
N TYR A 53 5.86 9.57 -9.13
CA TYR A 53 6.64 10.72 -8.68
C TYR A 53 7.79 11.02 -9.67
N ASP A 54 8.41 12.14 -9.52
CA ASP A 54 9.50 12.61 -10.36
C ASP A 54 10.84 12.67 -9.60
N SER A 55 11.89 13.19 -10.24
CA SER A 55 13.24 13.24 -9.67
C SER A 55 13.37 14.16 -8.46
N ASP A 56 12.45 15.09 -8.23
CA ASP A 56 12.47 16.00 -7.09
C ASP A 56 11.92 15.38 -5.79
N TYR A 57 11.47 14.11 -5.81
CA TYR A 57 10.80 13.47 -4.67
C TYR A 57 11.57 13.56 -3.35
N MET A 58 12.89 13.60 -3.39
CA MET A 58 13.73 13.74 -2.20
C MET A 58 13.56 15.09 -1.50
N SER A 59 13.13 16.13 -2.21
CA SER A 59 12.93 17.47 -1.65
C SER A 59 11.65 17.57 -0.81
N TYR A 60 10.69 16.70 -1.04
CA TYR A 60 9.36 16.74 -0.41
C TYR A 60 8.96 15.44 0.29
N ALA A 61 9.70 14.36 0.14
CA ALA A 61 9.43 13.15 0.89
C ALA A 61 9.67 13.38 2.39
N ASN A 62 8.68 13.08 3.21
CA ASN A 62 8.74 13.28 4.66
C ASN A 62 9.82 12.46 5.37
N SER A 63 10.35 11.47 4.72
CA SER A 63 11.52 10.73 5.15
C SER A 63 12.48 10.71 3.97
N PRO A 64 13.67 11.25 4.11
CA PRO A 64 14.67 11.19 3.06
C PRO A 64 15.11 9.72 2.91
N VAL A 65 14.35 9.01 2.08
CA VAL A 65 14.75 7.66 1.67
C VAL A 65 15.69 7.87 0.50
N PRO A 66 16.96 7.51 0.60
CA PRO A 66 17.88 7.62 -0.51
C PRO A 66 17.32 6.95 -1.75
N GLU A 67 17.53 7.54 -2.92
CA GLU A 67 17.10 6.95 -4.21
C GLU A 67 17.45 5.46 -4.28
N GLN A 68 18.61 5.10 -3.79
CA GLN A 68 19.10 3.72 -3.71
C GLN A 68 18.20 2.79 -2.89
N VAL A 69 17.51 3.29 -1.87
CA VAL A 69 16.57 2.50 -1.07
C VAL A 69 15.23 2.39 -1.77
N MET A 70 14.79 3.45 -2.45
CA MET A 70 13.57 3.41 -3.25
C MET A 70 13.68 2.47 -4.43
N THR A 71 14.84 2.39 -5.05
CA THR A 71 15.11 1.52 -6.21
C THR A 71 15.65 0.15 -5.84
N LYS A 72 16.28 0.01 -4.66
CA LYS A 72 16.90 -1.22 -4.15
C LYS A 72 16.21 -1.71 -2.88
N TYR A 73 14.90 -1.59 -2.82
CA TYR A 73 14.15 -2.01 -1.64
C TYR A 73 14.26 -3.51 -1.34
N ILE A 74 14.80 -4.28 -2.27
CA ILE A 74 14.91 -5.73 -2.17
C ILE A 74 16.35 -6.10 -1.82
N PRO A 75 16.59 -6.76 -0.69
CA PRO A 75 17.94 -7.18 -0.32
C PRO A 75 18.61 -8.00 -1.41
N GLY A 76 19.82 -7.62 -1.80
CA GLY A 76 20.59 -8.29 -2.85
C GLY A 76 20.26 -7.88 -4.28
N ALA A 77 19.25 -7.03 -4.52
CA ALA A 77 19.02 -6.47 -5.84
C ALA A 77 20.06 -5.40 -6.15
N VAL A 78 20.72 -5.54 -7.28
CA VAL A 78 21.59 -4.52 -7.85
C VAL A 78 20.73 -3.65 -8.75
N GLU A 79 20.55 -2.37 -8.38
CA GLU A 79 19.78 -1.39 -9.15
C GLU A 79 18.32 -1.77 -9.42
N ASN A 80 17.68 -2.46 -8.48
CA ASN A 80 16.31 -2.87 -8.60
C ASN A 80 15.95 -3.32 -10.03
N PRO A 81 16.48 -4.46 -10.51
CA PRO A 81 16.18 -4.90 -11.86
C PRO A 81 14.67 -5.04 -12.02
N GLN A 82 14.14 -4.39 -13.05
CA GLN A 82 12.71 -4.37 -13.32
C GLN A 82 12.18 -5.79 -13.45
N GLY A 83 11.00 -6.05 -12.86
CA GLY A 83 10.33 -7.32 -12.97
C GLY A 83 10.90 -8.47 -12.13
N VAL A 84 11.96 -8.26 -11.35
CA VAL A 84 12.54 -9.32 -10.50
C VAL A 84 11.58 -9.83 -9.45
N PHE A 85 10.66 -8.98 -9.00
CA PHE A 85 9.67 -9.32 -7.99
C PHE A 85 8.26 -8.87 -8.41
N THR A 86 7.83 -9.35 -9.57
CA THR A 86 6.51 -9.03 -10.16
C THR A 86 5.33 -9.25 -9.21
N ASN A 87 5.52 -10.16 -8.24
CA ASN A 87 4.51 -10.47 -7.24
C ASN A 87 4.64 -9.66 -5.94
N LEU A 88 5.61 -8.76 -5.82
CA LEU A 88 5.83 -7.95 -4.62
C LEU A 88 5.61 -6.46 -4.92
N ILE A 89 6.70 -5.74 -5.17
CA ILE A 89 6.69 -4.31 -5.49
C ILE A 89 7.64 -4.12 -6.66
N ASP A 90 7.11 -3.69 -7.80
CA ASP A 90 7.90 -3.32 -8.96
C ASP A 90 8.07 -1.81 -9.01
N THR A 91 9.31 -1.35 -9.04
CA THR A 91 9.67 0.05 -9.22
C THR A 91 10.30 0.23 -10.57
N TYR A 92 9.75 1.14 -11.36
CA TYR A 92 10.18 1.45 -12.71
C TYR A 92 10.68 2.89 -12.79
N LYS A 93 11.62 3.12 -13.69
CA LYS A 93 12.20 4.43 -13.96
C LYS A 93 12.24 4.65 -15.46
N ALA A 94 11.85 5.85 -15.90
CA ALA A 94 11.88 6.23 -17.31
C ALA A 94 12.14 7.74 -17.46
N ASP A 95 12.62 8.13 -18.64
CA ASP A 95 12.90 9.53 -18.93
C ASP A 95 11.68 10.27 -19.47
N THR A 96 10.64 9.54 -19.90
CA THR A 96 9.37 10.11 -20.35
C THR A 96 8.18 9.45 -19.66
N ILE A 97 7.03 10.15 -19.63
CA ILE A 97 5.78 9.59 -19.09
C ILE A 97 5.26 8.45 -19.97
N GLU A 98 5.45 8.54 -21.29
CA GLU A 98 5.06 7.48 -22.23
C GLU A 98 5.82 6.18 -21.96
N GLU A 99 7.13 6.24 -21.80
CA GLU A 99 7.97 5.10 -21.45
C GLU A 99 7.56 4.53 -20.07
N LEU A 100 7.33 5.40 -19.08
CA LEU A 100 6.90 4.99 -17.76
C LEU A 100 5.54 4.26 -17.81
N ALA A 101 4.60 4.79 -18.59
CA ALA A 101 3.29 4.19 -18.78
C ALA A 101 3.38 2.78 -19.39
N ALA A 102 4.24 2.61 -20.40
CA ALA A 102 4.49 1.31 -21.01
C ALA A 102 5.09 0.30 -20.01
N LEU A 103 6.04 0.73 -19.17
CA LEU A 103 6.62 -0.11 -18.12
C LEU A 103 5.61 -0.50 -17.03
N LEU A 104 4.68 0.40 -16.74
CA LEU A 104 3.64 0.20 -15.73
C LEU A 104 2.42 -0.55 -16.27
N ASP A 105 2.34 -0.76 -17.58
CA ASP A 105 1.17 -1.33 -18.25
C ASP A 105 -0.11 -0.51 -17.98
N VAL A 106 0.00 0.81 -18.16
CA VAL A 106 -1.12 1.76 -18.10
C VAL A 106 -1.26 2.51 -19.43
N PRO A 107 -2.46 2.97 -19.80
CA PRO A 107 -2.64 3.79 -21.00
C PRO A 107 -1.88 5.11 -20.89
N ALA A 108 -0.94 5.34 -21.81
CA ALA A 108 -0.04 6.49 -21.77
C ALA A 108 -0.80 7.83 -21.87
N ASP A 109 -1.78 7.93 -22.76
CA ASP A 109 -2.60 9.12 -22.94
C ASP A 109 -3.38 9.48 -21.67
N GLU A 110 -3.91 8.50 -20.97
CA GLU A 110 -4.66 8.73 -19.73
C GLU A 110 -3.73 9.07 -18.57
N LEU A 111 -2.56 8.43 -18.48
CA LEU A 111 -1.55 8.79 -17.48
C LEU A 111 -1.08 10.24 -17.68
N GLN A 112 -0.79 10.65 -18.92
CA GLN A 112 -0.38 12.03 -19.22
C GLN A 112 -1.47 13.03 -18.82
N LYS A 113 -2.73 12.81 -19.24
CA LYS A 113 -3.87 13.67 -18.84
C LYS A 113 -4.02 13.77 -17.32
N THR A 114 -3.85 12.66 -16.62
CA THR A 114 -3.93 12.63 -15.16
C THR A 114 -2.83 13.46 -14.52
N ILE A 115 -1.59 13.36 -15.03
CA ILE A 115 -0.45 14.13 -14.54
C ILE A 115 -0.64 15.62 -14.85
N ASP A 116 -1.06 15.96 -16.07
CA ASP A 116 -1.34 17.35 -16.46
C ASP A 116 -2.39 17.97 -15.54
N ARG A 117 -3.50 17.26 -15.32
CA ARG A 117 -4.56 17.70 -14.40
C ARG A 117 -4.06 17.86 -12.97
N TYR A 118 -3.26 16.92 -12.48
CA TYR A 118 -2.69 16.99 -11.14
C TYR A 118 -1.73 18.18 -11.00
N ASN A 119 -0.91 18.45 -12.02
CA ASN A 119 0.00 19.59 -12.05
C ASN A 119 -0.76 20.93 -12.06
N GLU A 120 -1.89 21.03 -12.80
CA GLU A 120 -2.78 22.21 -12.73
C GLU A 120 -3.30 22.45 -11.31
N LEU A 121 -3.72 21.39 -10.60
CA LEU A 121 -4.19 21.50 -9.22
C LEU A 121 -3.06 21.94 -8.27
N CYS A 122 -1.83 21.46 -8.50
CA CYS A 122 -0.66 21.93 -7.77
C CYS A 122 -0.42 23.43 -7.97
N ASP A 123 -0.54 23.94 -9.21
CA ASP A 123 -0.42 25.37 -9.50
C ASP A 123 -1.52 26.22 -8.86
N GLN A 124 -2.72 25.67 -8.76
CA GLN A 124 -3.85 26.31 -8.07
C GLN A 124 -3.70 26.29 -6.54
N GLY A 125 -2.79 25.44 -6.00
CA GLY A 125 -2.62 25.26 -4.57
C GLY A 125 -3.81 24.59 -3.87
N THR A 126 -4.74 24.00 -4.63
CA THR A 126 -5.95 23.38 -4.11
C THR A 126 -6.33 22.17 -4.94
N ASP A 127 -6.54 21.04 -4.30
CA ASP A 127 -7.04 19.82 -4.95
C ASP A 127 -8.57 19.79 -4.94
N ALA A 128 -9.16 20.32 -6.01
CA ALA A 128 -10.61 20.31 -6.18
C ALA A 128 -11.19 18.92 -6.49
N ASP A 129 -10.36 17.97 -6.90
CA ASP A 129 -10.81 16.66 -7.35
C ASP A 129 -10.97 15.68 -6.18
N PHE A 130 -10.01 15.64 -5.23
CA PHE A 130 -10.00 14.69 -4.11
C PHE A 130 -9.69 15.33 -2.75
N GLY A 131 -9.43 16.62 -2.67
CA GLY A 131 -9.22 17.33 -1.41
C GLY A 131 -7.91 17.01 -0.70
N LYS A 132 -6.85 16.64 -1.45
CA LYS A 132 -5.50 16.46 -0.91
C LYS A 132 -4.97 17.79 -0.37
N LYS A 133 -4.34 17.76 0.79
CA LYS A 133 -3.77 18.98 1.39
C LYS A 133 -2.65 19.53 0.52
N SER A 134 -2.65 20.85 0.31
CA SER A 134 -1.67 21.55 -0.53
C SER A 134 -0.22 21.27 -0.11
N ALA A 135 0.05 21.10 1.17
CA ALA A 135 1.38 20.76 1.70
C ALA A 135 1.93 19.43 1.18
N TYR A 136 1.09 18.56 0.61
CA TYR A 136 1.46 17.26 0.05
C TYR A 136 1.30 17.20 -1.47
N MET A 137 0.99 18.32 -2.10
CA MET A 137 0.86 18.44 -3.54
C MET A 137 2.18 18.87 -4.15
N HIS A 138 2.76 18.03 -4.98
CA HIS A 138 4.02 18.28 -5.67
C HIS A 138 3.87 17.88 -7.12
N LYS A 139 4.27 18.77 -8.01
CA LYS A 139 4.21 18.54 -9.46
C LYS A 139 5.05 17.34 -9.88
N ILE A 140 4.67 16.74 -10.97
CA ILE A 140 5.39 15.67 -11.64
C ILE A 140 5.81 16.24 -13.01
N GLU A 141 7.04 16.78 -13.09
CA GLU A 141 7.49 17.52 -14.28
C GLU A 141 8.98 17.31 -14.62
N LYS A 142 9.75 16.70 -13.72
CA LYS A 142 11.20 16.58 -13.88
C LYS A 142 11.63 15.12 -14.06
N ALA A 143 12.13 14.81 -15.25
CA ALA A 143 12.73 13.50 -15.50
C ALA A 143 13.98 13.24 -14.61
N PRO A 144 14.32 12.00 -14.31
CA PRO A 144 13.53 10.80 -14.61
C PRO A 144 12.26 10.69 -13.75
N PHE A 145 11.25 10.03 -14.33
CA PHE A 145 10.00 9.73 -13.66
C PHE A 145 10.03 8.32 -13.07
N TRP A 146 9.35 8.15 -11.97
CA TRP A 146 9.30 6.89 -11.24
C TRP A 146 7.87 6.41 -11.08
N GLY A 147 7.68 5.10 -11.16
CA GLY A 147 6.41 4.45 -10.91
C GLY A 147 6.58 3.17 -10.11
N VAL A 148 5.76 3.01 -9.07
CA VAL A 148 5.75 1.81 -8.24
C VAL A 148 4.40 1.15 -8.36
N ARG A 149 4.34 -0.04 -8.97
CA ARG A 149 3.10 -0.83 -9.03
C ARG A 149 2.84 -1.50 -7.70
N LYS A 150 1.66 -1.30 -7.16
CA LYS A 150 1.24 -1.82 -5.87
C LYS A 150 -0.01 -2.68 -6.00
N HIS A 151 0.07 -3.87 -5.47
CA HIS A 151 -1.06 -4.77 -5.34
C HIS A 151 -1.61 -4.75 -3.91
N ILE A 152 -2.91 -5.00 -3.79
CA ILE A 152 -3.52 -5.17 -2.49
C ILE A 152 -3.10 -6.53 -1.93
N ARG A 153 -2.56 -6.53 -0.74
CA ARG A 153 -2.13 -7.73 -0.04
C ARG A 153 -2.61 -7.70 1.40
N VAL A 154 -2.94 -8.87 1.91
CA VAL A 154 -3.15 -9.04 3.34
C VAL A 154 -1.78 -9.14 3.98
N SER A 155 -1.39 -8.11 4.72
CA SER A 155 -0.14 -8.09 5.48
C SER A 155 -0.28 -8.85 6.80
N SER A 156 -1.42 -8.69 7.44
CA SER A 156 -1.73 -9.28 8.74
C SER A 156 -3.24 -9.44 8.89
N ILE A 157 -3.64 -10.42 9.69
CA ILE A 157 -5.04 -10.60 10.09
C ILE A 157 -5.12 -10.28 11.58
N ASP A 158 -5.94 -9.30 11.93
CA ASP A 158 -6.13 -8.83 13.30
C ASP A 158 -7.35 -9.45 13.98
N SER A 159 -8.07 -10.29 13.25
CA SER A 159 -9.16 -11.12 13.73
C SER A 159 -8.69 -12.57 13.88
N GLY A 160 -9.19 -13.25 14.89
CA GLY A 160 -8.80 -14.63 15.16
C GLY A 160 -9.65 -15.22 16.27
N VAL A 161 -9.06 -16.17 16.98
CA VAL A 161 -9.74 -16.85 18.10
C VAL A 161 -10.01 -15.87 19.23
N ASN A 162 -11.22 -15.92 19.77
CA ASN A 162 -11.53 -15.15 20.98
C ASN A 162 -10.71 -15.67 22.15
N THR A 163 -10.07 -14.76 22.87
CA THR A 163 -9.24 -15.08 24.03
C THR A 163 -9.57 -14.18 25.20
N ASN A 164 -9.32 -14.66 26.41
CA ASN A 164 -9.33 -13.82 27.60
C ASN A 164 -7.99 -13.05 27.76
N ALA A 165 -7.87 -12.26 28.83
CA ALA A 165 -6.66 -11.49 29.12
C ALA A 165 -5.39 -12.34 29.36
N ASN A 166 -5.53 -13.62 29.63
CA ASN A 166 -4.42 -14.56 29.81
C ASN A 166 -4.03 -15.28 28.51
N GLY A 167 -4.65 -14.96 27.37
CA GLY A 167 -4.43 -15.60 26.10
C GLY A 167 -5.08 -16.98 25.94
N GLN A 168 -5.93 -17.39 26.88
CA GLN A 168 -6.67 -18.65 26.80
C GLN A 168 -7.81 -18.51 25.79
N ALA A 169 -7.95 -19.48 24.91
CA ALA A 169 -9.01 -19.51 23.91
C ALA A 169 -10.39 -19.72 24.59
N LEU A 170 -11.41 -19.08 24.02
CA LEU A 170 -12.79 -19.17 24.47
C LEU A 170 -13.63 -19.90 23.41
N ASP A 171 -14.57 -20.72 23.89
CA ASP A 171 -15.59 -21.34 23.04
C ASP A 171 -16.70 -20.33 22.64
N ALA A 172 -17.71 -20.80 21.94
CA ALA A 172 -18.85 -19.98 21.50
C ALA A 172 -19.68 -19.41 22.66
N ASP A 173 -19.65 -20.05 23.83
CA ASP A 173 -20.34 -19.62 25.05
C ASP A 173 -19.47 -18.70 25.92
N GLY A 174 -18.25 -18.39 25.49
CA GLY A 174 -17.28 -17.59 26.22
C GLY A 174 -16.56 -18.32 27.35
N LYS A 175 -16.61 -19.65 27.38
CA LYS A 175 -15.91 -20.48 28.37
C LYS A 175 -14.51 -20.78 27.89
N VAL A 176 -13.58 -20.87 28.84
CA VAL A 176 -12.18 -21.23 28.52
C VAL A 176 -12.12 -22.68 28.01
N ILE A 177 -11.39 -22.85 26.90
CA ILE A 177 -11.00 -24.17 26.41
C ILE A 177 -9.69 -24.53 27.10
N ASP A 178 -9.75 -25.51 27.99
CA ASP A 178 -8.61 -25.92 28.81
C ASP A 178 -7.41 -26.36 27.97
N GLY A 179 -6.23 -25.85 28.32
CA GLY A 179 -4.97 -26.16 27.64
C GLY A 179 -4.76 -25.48 26.30
N LEU A 180 -5.73 -24.68 25.80
CA LEU A 180 -5.58 -23.97 24.52
C LEU A 180 -5.29 -22.49 24.72
N TYR A 181 -4.11 -22.05 24.24
CA TYR A 181 -3.68 -20.66 24.25
C TYR A 181 -3.50 -20.14 22.81
N CYS A 182 -4.01 -18.96 22.54
CA CYS A 182 -3.89 -18.30 21.26
C CYS A 182 -3.28 -16.91 21.48
N VAL A 183 -2.01 -16.76 21.12
CA VAL A 183 -1.24 -15.53 21.36
C VAL A 183 -0.76 -14.90 20.06
N GLY A 184 -0.42 -13.62 20.10
CA GLY A 184 -0.05 -12.88 18.90
C GLY A 184 -1.26 -12.60 18.00
N ASN A 185 -1.07 -12.54 16.68
CA ASN A 185 -2.13 -12.16 15.74
C ASN A 185 -3.29 -13.17 15.66
N VAL A 186 -3.06 -14.42 16.05
CA VAL A 186 -4.13 -15.43 16.10
C VAL A 186 -5.13 -15.17 17.24
N GLY A 187 -4.76 -14.42 18.28
CA GLY A 187 -5.67 -13.93 19.32
C GLY A 187 -6.40 -12.69 18.85
N GLY A 188 -7.64 -12.83 18.39
CA GLY A 188 -8.33 -11.86 17.53
C GLY A 188 -8.95 -10.65 18.20
N VAL A 189 -8.97 -10.54 19.54
CA VAL A 189 -9.73 -9.47 20.22
C VAL A 189 -8.86 -8.32 20.74
N PHE A 190 -7.56 -8.39 20.60
CA PHE A 190 -6.63 -7.45 21.20
C PHE A 190 -6.82 -6.01 20.69
N TYR A 191 -7.09 -5.82 19.41
CA TYR A 191 -7.30 -4.51 18.80
C TYR A 191 -8.76 -4.09 18.68
N GLY A 192 -9.68 -4.87 19.24
CA GLY A 192 -11.08 -4.50 19.33
C GLY A 192 -11.85 -4.47 18.00
N GLY A 193 -11.38 -5.17 16.99
CA GLY A 193 -12.04 -5.23 15.67
C GLY A 193 -11.73 -4.06 14.73
N ALA A 194 -10.86 -3.13 15.15
CA ALA A 194 -10.26 -2.12 14.27
C ALA A 194 -8.85 -2.57 13.83
N ASP A 195 -8.27 -1.85 12.91
CA ASP A 195 -6.92 -2.10 12.42
C ASP A 195 -5.85 -1.77 13.49
N TYR A 196 -4.58 -2.09 13.20
CA TYR A 196 -3.45 -1.78 14.07
C TYR A 196 -3.37 -0.29 14.40
N PRO A 197 -3.03 0.08 15.64
CA PRO A 197 -2.67 1.45 15.97
C PRO A 197 -1.29 1.78 15.39
N PHE A 198 -1.21 2.18 14.14
CA PHE A 198 0.03 2.45 13.40
C PHE A 198 0.96 3.47 14.03
N HIS A 199 0.45 4.32 14.91
CA HIS A 199 1.26 5.27 15.69
C HIS A 199 2.12 4.60 16.77
N GLN A 200 1.95 3.30 17.02
CA GLN A 200 2.72 2.52 17.99
C GLN A 200 3.51 1.42 17.28
N THR A 201 4.68 1.76 16.80
CA THR A 201 5.58 0.81 16.15
C THR A 201 6.03 -0.31 17.10
N GLY A 202 6.14 -1.53 16.57
CA GLY A 202 6.60 -2.69 17.35
C GLY A 202 5.54 -3.39 18.19
N LEU A 203 4.31 -2.86 18.28
CA LEU A 203 3.25 -3.41 19.11
C LEU A 203 2.90 -4.86 18.73
N SER A 204 2.87 -5.19 17.44
CA SER A 204 2.56 -6.55 16.98
C SER A 204 3.59 -7.58 17.47
N LEU A 205 4.88 -7.31 17.28
CA LEU A 205 5.95 -8.19 17.75
C LEU A 205 6.02 -8.22 19.27
N GLY A 206 5.92 -7.07 19.93
CA GLY A 206 5.93 -6.96 21.39
C GLY A 206 4.81 -7.80 22.01
N ARG A 207 3.62 -7.77 21.43
CA ARG A 207 2.49 -8.60 21.85
C ARG A 207 2.79 -10.09 21.71
N CYS A 208 3.33 -10.51 20.58
CA CYS A 208 3.68 -11.93 20.35
C CYS A 208 4.64 -12.45 21.42
N TYR A 209 5.71 -11.71 21.71
CA TYR A 209 6.66 -12.10 22.73
C TYR A 209 6.07 -12.07 24.14
N THR A 210 5.39 -11.01 24.52
CA THR A 210 4.84 -10.83 25.87
C THR A 210 3.79 -11.92 26.18
N PHE A 211 2.82 -12.12 25.31
CA PHE A 211 1.77 -13.11 25.55
C PHE A 211 2.29 -14.54 25.38
N GLY A 212 3.27 -14.80 24.51
CA GLY A 212 3.93 -16.07 24.43
C GLY A 212 4.64 -16.45 25.73
N MET A 213 5.34 -15.51 26.35
CA MET A 213 5.96 -15.70 27.66
C MET A 213 4.95 -15.92 28.79
N LEU A 214 3.82 -15.19 28.75
CA LEU A 214 2.77 -15.34 29.77
C LEU A 214 2.05 -16.69 29.65
N ALA A 215 1.78 -17.15 28.44
CA ALA A 215 1.12 -18.44 28.20
C ALA A 215 2.04 -19.65 28.52
N ALA A 216 3.35 -19.48 28.55
CA ALA A 216 4.32 -20.52 28.87
C ALA A 216 4.58 -20.69 30.37
N LYS A 217 4.08 -19.80 31.22
CA LYS A 217 4.17 -19.88 32.71
C LYS A 217 3.02 -20.65 33.30
#